data_517929485e5f3d6ea849445c8094c6bf
#
_entry.id   517929485e5f3d6ea849445c8094c6bf
#
_cell.length_a   1.000
_cell.length_b   1.000
_cell.length_c   1.000
_cell.angle_alpha   90.00
_cell.angle_beta   90.00
_cell.angle_gamma   90.00
#
_symmetry.space_group_name_H-M   'P 1'
#
loop_
_entity.id
_entity.type
_entity.pdbx_description
1 polymer ?
#
loop_
_entity_poly.entity_id
_entity_poly.type
_entity_poly.pdbx_seq_one_letter_code
_entity_poly.pdbx_strand_id
1 'polypeptide(L)'
;MTVNLVRSGRLYPGVPYAYASVAPRGSLIFTAGACPLDDRGEVVGAGDVRVQASLAVANLATALAESGATLADVLKTTVFVASAERADLVAAWDVVSAAFGEHDAPSTLLGVAVLGYAGQLVEIEAVAVAPG
;
A
#
# COMPACT_ATOMS: atom_id res chain seq x y z
N MET A 1 -19.55 8.56 3.08
CA MET A 1 -19.32 7.54 4.13
C MET A 1 -17.85 7.17 4.12
N THR A 2 -17.29 7.05 5.28
CA THR A 2 -15.86 6.79 5.43
C THR A 2 -15.61 5.37 5.93
N VAL A 3 -14.44 4.85 5.63
CA VAL A 3 -13.94 3.60 6.23
C VAL A 3 -13.80 3.81 7.73
N ASN A 4 -14.33 2.88 8.50
CA ASN A 4 -14.16 2.88 9.95
C ASN A 4 -12.89 2.10 10.33
N LEU A 5 -11.89 2.82 10.80
CA LEU A 5 -10.64 2.22 11.28
C LEU A 5 -10.81 1.80 12.74
N VAL A 6 -10.52 0.53 13.02
CA VAL A 6 -10.68 -0.05 14.35
C VAL A 6 -9.33 -0.07 15.06
N ARG A 7 -9.26 0.67 16.17
CA ARG A 7 -8.12 0.68 17.08
C ARG A 7 -8.45 -0.23 18.25
N SER A 8 -7.56 -1.11 18.59
CA SER A 8 -7.79 -2.02 19.70
C SER A 8 -7.51 -1.33 21.05
N GLY A 9 -8.39 -1.60 22.04
CA GLY A 9 -8.11 -1.27 23.44
C GLY A 9 -7.37 -2.39 24.19
N ARG A 10 -7.05 -3.50 23.51
CA ARG A 10 -6.49 -4.71 24.13
C ARG A 10 -5.16 -5.15 23.52
N LEU A 11 -4.91 -4.81 22.26
CA LEU A 11 -3.69 -5.15 21.55
C LEU A 11 -2.67 -4.02 21.70
N TYR A 12 -1.41 -4.29 21.35
CA TYR A 12 -0.34 -3.31 21.52
C TYR A 12 -0.68 -2.01 20.79
N PRO A 13 -0.71 -0.84 21.47
CA PRO A 13 -1.16 0.41 20.86
C PRO A 13 -0.09 1.12 20.01
N GLY A 14 1.15 0.66 20.04
CA GLY A 14 2.28 1.34 19.39
C GLY A 14 2.46 1.02 17.92
N VAL A 15 1.54 0.25 17.30
CA VAL A 15 1.66 -0.09 15.87
C VAL A 15 1.28 1.11 14.98
N PRO A 16 1.92 1.26 13.81
CA PRO A 16 1.66 2.39 12.91
C PRO A 16 0.51 2.13 11.91
N TYR A 17 -0.46 1.31 12.29
CA TYR A 17 -1.60 0.95 11.46
C TYR A 17 -2.82 0.63 12.32
N ALA A 18 -4.01 0.72 11.74
CA ALA A 18 -5.22 0.22 12.39
C ALA A 18 -5.20 -1.31 12.41
N TYR A 19 -5.77 -1.90 13.45
CA TYR A 19 -5.83 -3.36 13.55
C TYR A 19 -6.87 -3.98 12.63
N ALA A 20 -7.92 -3.23 12.30
CA ALA A 20 -8.95 -3.65 11.39
C ALA A 20 -9.61 -2.45 10.73
N SER A 21 -10.38 -2.70 9.71
CA SER A 21 -11.25 -1.70 9.09
C SER A 21 -12.61 -2.31 8.82
N VAL A 22 -13.64 -1.46 8.86
CA VAL A 22 -15.00 -1.87 8.53
C VAL A 22 -15.44 -1.07 7.32
N ALA A 23 -15.84 -1.77 6.27
CA ALA A 23 -16.27 -1.15 5.03
C ALA A 23 -17.63 -0.49 5.21
N PRO A 24 -17.80 0.77 4.77
CA PRO A 24 -19.13 1.35 4.61
C PRO A 24 -19.84 0.70 3.41
N ARG A 25 -21.04 1.14 3.13
CA ARG A 25 -21.75 0.72 1.92
C ARG A 25 -21.02 1.28 0.69
N GLY A 26 -20.96 0.46 -0.34
CA GLY A 26 -20.31 0.82 -1.59
C GLY A 26 -19.82 -0.42 -2.31
N SER A 27 -19.26 -0.23 -3.48
CA SER A 27 -18.64 -1.31 -4.26
C SER A 27 -17.22 -1.53 -3.78
N LEU A 28 -16.83 -2.79 -3.65
CA LEU A 28 -15.45 -3.12 -3.31
C LEU A 28 -14.56 -3.00 -4.55
N ILE A 29 -13.35 -2.53 -4.32
CA ILE A 29 -12.30 -2.41 -5.33
C ILE A 29 -11.15 -3.29 -4.87
N PHE A 30 -10.73 -4.20 -5.76
CA PHE A 30 -9.54 -5.03 -5.56
C PHE A 30 -8.52 -4.60 -6.59
N THR A 31 -7.39 -4.05 -6.16
CA THR A 31 -6.37 -3.63 -7.10
C THR A 31 -5.43 -4.78 -7.43
N ALA A 32 -4.81 -4.71 -8.61
CA ALA A 32 -3.59 -5.46 -8.85
C ALA A 32 -2.47 -4.93 -7.96
N GLY A 33 -1.38 -5.64 -7.83
CA GLY A 33 -0.19 -5.12 -7.18
C GLY A 33 0.38 -3.95 -7.99
N ALA A 34 0.41 -2.78 -7.40
CA ALA A 34 0.99 -1.60 -8.03
C ALA A 34 2.51 -1.72 -7.99
N CYS A 35 3.13 -1.61 -9.16
CA CYS A 35 4.56 -1.76 -9.36
C CYS A 35 5.20 -0.41 -9.69
N PRO A 36 6.52 -0.23 -9.44
CA PRO A 36 7.22 1.02 -9.76
C PRO A 36 7.58 1.12 -11.24
N LEU A 37 6.55 1.02 -12.10
CA LEU A 37 6.69 1.09 -13.54
C LEU A 37 6.32 2.47 -14.06
N ASP A 38 7.09 2.95 -15.04
CA ASP A 38 6.73 4.14 -15.79
C ASP A 38 5.71 3.79 -16.90
N ASP A 39 5.34 4.77 -17.71
CA ASP A 39 4.37 4.59 -18.79
C ASP A 39 4.90 3.76 -19.97
N ARG A 40 6.18 3.42 -19.96
CA ARG A 40 6.82 2.53 -20.94
C ARG A 40 6.94 1.10 -20.41
N GLY A 41 6.48 0.85 -19.18
CA GLY A 41 6.60 -0.45 -18.54
C GLY A 41 7.98 -0.75 -17.98
N GLU A 42 8.81 0.27 -17.77
CA GLU A 42 10.15 0.09 -17.21
C GLU A 42 10.16 0.35 -15.71
N VAL A 43 10.94 -0.45 -14.97
CA VAL A 43 11.13 -0.27 -13.54
C VAL A 43 11.99 0.98 -13.31
N VAL A 44 11.47 1.90 -12.52
CA VAL A 44 12.14 3.15 -12.13
C VAL A 44 12.79 2.96 -10.77
N GLY A 45 13.94 3.61 -10.54
CA GLY A 45 14.60 3.58 -9.25
C GLY A 45 15.40 2.31 -8.99
N ALA A 46 16.22 1.90 -9.97
CA ALA A 46 17.05 0.70 -9.83
C ALA A 46 17.87 0.72 -8.53
N GLY A 47 17.72 -0.32 -7.71
CA GLY A 47 18.41 -0.46 -6.44
C GLY A 47 17.94 0.48 -5.33
N ASP A 48 16.89 1.26 -5.54
CA ASP A 48 16.42 2.27 -4.59
C ASP A 48 15.00 1.94 -4.11
N VAL A 49 14.90 1.34 -2.94
CA VAL A 49 13.61 0.93 -2.33
C VAL A 49 12.70 2.13 -2.12
N ARG A 50 13.22 3.27 -1.67
CA ARG A 50 12.39 4.46 -1.39
C ARG A 50 11.79 5.05 -2.66
N VAL A 51 12.58 5.18 -3.71
CA VAL A 51 12.09 5.68 -5.00
C VAL A 51 11.05 4.73 -5.57
N GLN A 52 11.29 3.43 -5.50
CA GLN A 52 10.33 2.43 -5.99
C GLN A 52 9.04 2.43 -5.17
N ALA A 53 9.14 2.55 -3.86
CA ALA A 53 7.94 2.64 -2.99
C ALA A 53 7.10 3.89 -3.31
N SER A 54 7.76 5.02 -3.55
CA SER A 54 7.08 6.27 -3.90
C SER A 54 6.29 6.14 -5.21
N LEU A 55 6.89 5.55 -6.24
CA LEU A 55 6.19 5.36 -7.52
C LEU A 55 5.11 4.29 -7.41
N ALA A 56 5.37 3.20 -6.68
CA ALA A 56 4.38 2.15 -6.48
C ALA A 56 3.11 2.69 -5.81
N VAL A 57 3.24 3.49 -4.74
CA VAL A 57 2.07 4.07 -4.08
C VAL A 57 1.39 5.12 -4.93
N ALA A 58 2.13 5.88 -5.74
CA ALA A 58 1.53 6.83 -6.69
C ALA A 58 0.72 6.09 -7.76
N ASN A 59 1.24 4.97 -8.26
CA ASN A 59 0.51 4.14 -9.23
C ASN A 59 -0.74 3.50 -8.60
N LEU A 60 -0.66 3.10 -7.34
CA LEU A 60 -1.82 2.62 -6.60
C LEU A 60 -2.89 3.71 -6.50
N ALA A 61 -2.50 4.93 -6.15
CA ALA A 61 -3.42 6.06 -6.04
C ALA A 61 -4.10 6.35 -7.38
N THR A 62 -3.38 6.23 -8.49
CA THR A 62 -3.93 6.40 -9.84
C THR A 62 -4.97 5.32 -10.15
N ALA A 63 -4.66 4.05 -9.87
CA ALA A 63 -5.60 2.95 -10.08
C ALA A 63 -6.87 3.12 -9.26
N LEU A 64 -6.74 3.57 -8.01
CA LEU A 64 -7.88 3.86 -7.15
C LEU A 64 -8.72 5.01 -7.69
N ALA A 65 -8.08 6.10 -8.12
CA ALA A 65 -8.78 7.26 -8.69
C ALA A 65 -9.59 6.88 -9.92
N GLU A 66 -9.03 6.06 -10.79
CA GLU A 66 -9.73 5.57 -11.99
C GLU A 66 -10.86 4.60 -11.65
N SER A 67 -10.85 4.06 -10.44
CA SER A 67 -11.91 3.18 -9.92
C SER A 67 -12.92 3.91 -9.04
N GLY A 68 -12.79 5.22 -8.89
CA GLY A 68 -13.72 6.04 -8.12
C GLY A 68 -13.38 6.18 -6.63
N ALA A 69 -12.13 5.96 -6.25
CA ALA A 69 -11.71 6.01 -4.84
C ALA A 69 -10.41 6.80 -4.66
N THR A 70 -10.06 7.03 -3.42
CA THR A 70 -8.78 7.62 -3.01
C THR A 70 -8.11 6.72 -1.98
N LEU A 71 -6.90 7.07 -1.56
CA LEU A 71 -6.22 6.36 -0.49
C LEU A 71 -7.03 6.32 0.81
N ALA A 72 -7.85 7.34 1.07
CA ALA A 72 -8.72 7.39 2.25
C ALA A 72 -9.86 6.35 2.22
N ASP A 73 -10.11 5.73 1.07
CA ASP A 73 -11.13 4.69 0.91
C ASP A 73 -10.56 3.28 1.03
N VAL A 74 -9.26 3.16 1.30
CA VAL A 74 -8.58 1.86 1.40
C VAL A 74 -8.98 1.15 2.70
N LEU A 75 -9.32 -0.13 2.58
CA LEU A 75 -9.68 -1.02 3.67
C LEU A 75 -8.48 -1.83 4.16
N LYS A 76 -7.57 -2.18 3.27
CA LYS A 76 -6.43 -3.05 3.55
C LYS A 76 -5.36 -2.86 2.49
N THR A 77 -4.10 -2.82 2.92
CA THR A 77 -2.97 -2.91 2.01
C THR A 77 -2.09 -4.11 2.34
N THR A 78 -1.38 -4.59 1.33
CA THR A 78 -0.24 -5.49 1.50
C THR A 78 0.94 -4.89 0.76
N VAL A 79 2.05 -4.70 1.45
CA VAL A 79 3.29 -4.15 0.90
C VAL A 79 4.31 -5.27 0.81
N PHE A 80 4.81 -5.51 -0.39
CA PHE A 80 5.82 -6.53 -0.67
C PHE A 80 7.15 -5.85 -0.98
N VAL A 81 8.22 -6.33 -0.36
CA VAL A 81 9.57 -5.82 -0.60
C VAL A 81 10.48 -7.00 -0.92
N ALA A 82 11.14 -6.97 -2.09
CA ALA A 82 12.05 -8.03 -2.51
C ALA A 82 13.40 -7.85 -1.81
N SER A 83 13.45 -8.17 -0.53
CA SER A 83 14.64 -8.07 0.31
C SER A 83 14.49 -8.97 1.54
N ALA A 84 15.61 -9.49 2.01
CA ALA A 84 15.69 -10.18 3.30
C ALA A 84 16.09 -9.24 4.44
N GLU A 85 16.37 -7.97 4.15
CA GLU A 85 16.83 -6.99 5.13
C GLU A 85 15.66 -6.17 5.67
N ARG A 86 15.45 -6.21 7.00
CA ARG A 86 14.39 -5.40 7.63
C ARG A 86 14.51 -3.92 7.35
N ALA A 87 15.73 -3.41 7.22
CA ALA A 87 15.94 -1.99 6.92
C ALA A 87 15.28 -1.58 5.61
N ASP A 88 15.28 -2.45 4.60
CA ASP A 88 14.61 -2.19 3.33
C ASP A 88 13.10 -2.20 3.47
N LEU A 89 12.57 -3.11 4.29
CA LEU A 89 11.14 -3.17 4.58
C LEU A 89 10.69 -1.88 5.30
N VAL A 90 11.45 -1.45 6.29
CA VAL A 90 11.16 -0.19 7.02
C VAL A 90 11.24 1.02 6.08
N ALA A 91 12.23 1.05 5.19
CA ALA A 91 12.36 2.15 4.21
C ALA A 91 11.15 2.24 3.29
N ALA A 92 10.66 1.11 2.79
CA ALA A 92 9.44 1.07 1.97
C ALA A 92 8.22 1.50 2.79
N TRP A 93 8.10 0.98 4.01
CA TRP A 93 6.98 1.32 4.90
C TRP A 93 6.92 2.81 5.20
N ASP A 94 8.04 3.45 5.48
CA ASP A 94 8.09 4.88 5.78
C ASP A 94 7.52 5.72 4.62
N VAL A 95 7.83 5.34 3.39
CA VAL A 95 7.32 6.03 2.20
C VAL A 95 5.83 5.78 2.02
N VAL A 96 5.39 4.52 2.12
CA VAL A 96 3.99 4.14 1.92
C VAL A 96 3.11 4.77 3.00
N SER A 97 3.49 4.64 4.27
CA SER A 97 2.70 5.17 5.38
C SER A 97 2.59 6.70 5.32
N ALA A 98 3.65 7.39 4.90
CA ALA A 98 3.60 8.84 4.71
C ALA A 98 2.58 9.25 3.64
N ALA A 99 2.47 8.48 2.56
CA ALA A 99 1.49 8.74 1.50
C ALA A 99 0.05 8.57 1.98
N PHE A 100 -0.20 7.64 2.89
CA PHE A 100 -1.54 7.43 3.46
C PHE A 100 -1.91 8.49 4.51
N GLY A 101 -0.91 9.13 5.12
CA GLY A 101 -1.15 10.17 6.13
C GLY A 101 -1.91 9.63 7.33
N GLU A 102 -3.01 10.30 7.69
CA GLU A 102 -3.82 9.93 8.87
C GLU A 102 -4.67 8.67 8.63
N HIS A 103 -4.89 8.28 7.38
CA HIS A 103 -5.63 7.06 7.04
C HIS A 103 -4.68 5.86 7.08
N ASP A 104 -4.24 5.48 8.26
CA ASP A 104 -3.34 4.35 8.48
C ASP A 104 -4.12 3.02 8.49
N ALA A 105 -4.61 2.64 7.32
CA ALA A 105 -5.37 1.41 7.11
C ALA A 105 -4.61 0.18 7.60
N PRO A 106 -5.33 -0.91 7.94
CA PRO A 106 -4.68 -2.18 8.22
C PRO A 106 -3.74 -2.55 7.09
N SER A 107 -2.52 -2.95 7.42
CA SER A 107 -1.51 -3.27 6.42
C SER A 107 -0.66 -4.46 6.87
N THR A 108 -0.22 -5.25 5.91
CA THR A 108 0.76 -6.30 6.10
C THR A 108 1.99 -5.96 5.28
N LEU A 109 3.16 -6.10 5.88
CA LEU A 109 4.45 -5.80 5.26
C LEU A 109 5.26 -7.09 5.19
N LEU A 110 5.68 -7.48 4.00
CA LEU A 110 6.35 -8.76 3.76
C LEU A 110 7.63 -8.58 2.96
N GLY A 111 8.69 -9.25 3.42
CA GLY A 111 9.88 -9.48 2.60
C GLY A 111 9.64 -10.71 1.73
N VAL A 112 9.92 -10.60 0.44
CA VAL A 112 9.77 -11.69 -0.53
C VAL A 112 11.08 -11.90 -1.28
N ALA A 113 11.25 -13.10 -1.85
CA ALA A 113 12.49 -13.43 -2.54
C ALA A 113 12.65 -12.64 -3.84
N VAL A 114 11.55 -12.44 -4.59
CA VAL A 114 11.58 -11.81 -5.91
C VAL A 114 10.17 -11.29 -6.23
N LEU A 115 10.11 -10.24 -7.03
CA LEU A 115 8.86 -9.72 -7.59
C LEU A 115 8.85 -9.93 -9.11
N GLY A 116 7.73 -9.61 -9.75
CA GLY A 116 7.46 -10.01 -11.12
C GLY A 116 8.34 -9.40 -12.20
N TYR A 117 8.88 -8.20 -11.96
CA TYR A 117 9.69 -7.51 -12.96
C TYR A 117 11.15 -7.49 -12.56
N ALA A 118 12.04 -7.59 -13.54
CA ALA A 118 13.48 -7.54 -13.27
C ALA A 118 13.84 -6.21 -12.58
N GLY A 119 14.52 -6.29 -11.44
CA GLY A 119 14.89 -5.10 -10.67
C GLY A 119 13.79 -4.51 -9.81
N GLN A 120 12.60 -5.08 -9.82
CA GLN A 120 11.51 -4.61 -8.97
C GLN A 120 11.77 -4.98 -7.51
N LEU A 121 11.72 -3.98 -6.63
CA LEU A 121 11.97 -4.14 -5.19
C LEU A 121 10.72 -3.95 -4.34
N VAL A 122 9.70 -3.25 -4.84
CA VAL A 122 8.50 -2.91 -4.07
C VAL A 122 7.25 -3.15 -4.91
N GLU A 123 6.20 -3.65 -4.26
CA GLU A 123 4.85 -3.78 -4.82
C GLU A 123 3.83 -3.53 -3.73
N ILE A 124 2.73 -2.87 -4.05
CA ILE A 124 1.66 -2.63 -3.09
C ILE A 124 0.29 -2.89 -3.72
N GLU A 125 -0.53 -3.67 -3.04
CA GLU A 125 -1.91 -3.90 -3.44
C GLU A 125 -2.87 -3.40 -2.36
N ALA A 126 -4.12 -3.17 -2.74
CA ALA A 126 -5.13 -2.69 -1.81
C ALA A 126 -6.50 -3.28 -2.10
N VAL A 127 -7.30 -3.35 -1.04
CA VAL A 127 -8.76 -3.47 -1.12
C VAL A 127 -9.33 -2.14 -0.66
N ALA A 128 -10.25 -1.58 -1.41
CA ALA A 128 -10.86 -0.29 -1.12
C ALA A 128 -12.37 -0.34 -1.37
N VAL A 129 -13.06 0.73 -1.04
CA VAL A 129 -14.48 0.88 -1.31
C VAL A 129 -14.70 2.14 -2.13
N ALA A 130 -15.44 2.01 -3.23
CA ALA A 130 -15.89 3.17 -3.97
C ALA A 130 -17.11 3.75 -3.24
N PRO A 131 -17.06 5.03 -2.78
CA PRO A 131 -18.20 5.65 -2.14
C PRO A 131 -19.40 5.63 -3.12
N GLY A 132 -20.52 5.14 -2.64
CA GLY A 132 -21.69 4.90 -3.48
C GLY A 132 -22.49 6.10 -3.86
#